data_9da13df1d7dec0262209ccfbc3716537
#
_entry.id   9da13df1d7dec0262209ccfbc3716537
#
_cell.length_a   1.000
_cell.length_b   1.000
_cell.length_c   1.000
_cell.angle_alpha   90.00
_cell.angle_beta   90.00
_cell.angle_gamma   90.00
#
_symmetry.space_group_name_H-M   'P 1'
#
loop_
_entity.id
_entity.type
_entity.pdbx_description
1 polymer ?
#
loop_
_entity_poly.entity_id
_entity_poly.type
_entity_poly.pdbx_seq_one_letter_code
_entity_poly.pdbx_strand_id
1 'polypeptide(L)'
;MGDLKVLGLGYARTGTASLKRALELLGFPTYHMFEIFNRPADASLWLRVDSEPENRKILFDQIFASYEATVDLPSILYWRDLIKYNPNAKI
;
A
#
# COMPACT_ATOMS: atom_id res chain seq x y z
N MET A 1 -11.11 -5.14 -9.82
CA MET A 1 -9.97 -4.83 -9.03
C MET A 1 -9.14 -3.78 -9.68
N GLY A 2 -9.10 -2.61 -9.16
CA GLY A 2 -8.31 -1.55 -9.71
C GLY A 2 -6.85 -1.61 -9.28
N ASP A 3 -5.98 -1.06 -10.09
CA ASP A 3 -4.61 -0.82 -9.70
C ASP A 3 -4.56 0.35 -8.71
N LEU A 4 -3.51 0.42 -7.93
CA LEU A 4 -3.27 1.59 -7.10
C LEU A 4 -3.00 2.79 -7.98
N LYS A 5 -3.54 3.93 -7.59
CA LYS A 5 -3.43 5.18 -8.37
C LYS A 5 -2.38 6.13 -7.83
N VAL A 6 -2.05 6.00 -6.55
CA VAL A 6 -1.04 6.85 -5.90
C VAL A 6 -0.16 6.00 -5.00
N LEU A 7 1.14 6.17 -5.14
CA LEU A 7 2.14 5.49 -4.31
C LEU A 7 2.93 6.55 -3.55
N GLY A 8 2.64 6.70 -2.26
CA GLY A 8 3.37 7.63 -1.40
C GLY A 8 4.61 6.95 -0.83
N LEU A 9 5.70 6.97 -1.57
CA LEU A 9 6.90 6.20 -1.27
C LEU A 9 7.97 6.98 -0.50
N GLY A 10 7.59 8.02 0.21
CA GLY A 10 8.50 8.75 1.09
C GLY A 10 8.78 7.99 2.38
N TYR A 11 9.74 8.49 3.16
CA TYR A 11 10.08 7.86 4.43
C TYR A 11 8.91 7.94 5.42
N ALA A 12 8.80 6.93 6.29
CA ALA A 12 7.67 6.76 7.17
C ALA A 12 7.43 7.92 8.14
N ARG A 13 8.43 8.74 8.44
CA ARG A 13 8.30 9.83 9.41
C ARG A 13 8.07 11.20 8.79
N THR A 14 7.69 11.25 7.53
CA THR A 14 7.57 12.53 6.81
C THR A 14 6.12 12.98 6.61
N GLY A 15 5.28 12.78 7.64
CA GLY A 15 3.90 13.23 7.58
C GLY A 15 2.97 12.32 6.82
N THR A 16 3.22 11.01 6.86
CA THR A 16 2.40 10.05 6.10
C THR A 16 0.96 9.98 6.57
N ALA A 17 0.70 10.21 7.86
CA ALA A 17 -0.67 10.24 8.36
C ALA A 17 -1.45 11.41 7.77
N SER A 18 -0.81 12.58 7.64
CA SER A 18 -1.43 13.75 7.00
C SER A 18 -1.65 13.49 5.52
N LEU A 19 -0.70 12.87 4.85
CA LEU A 19 -0.83 12.50 3.44
C LEU A 19 -1.98 11.52 3.24
N LYS A 20 -2.10 10.52 4.10
CA LYS A 20 -3.21 9.58 4.05
C LYS A 20 -4.55 10.32 4.10
N ARG A 21 -4.69 11.22 5.06
CA ARG A 21 -5.94 11.98 5.22
C ARG A 21 -6.21 12.85 4.00
N ALA A 22 -5.20 13.51 3.47
CA ALA A 22 -5.35 14.35 2.28
C ALA A 22 -5.81 13.54 1.08
N LEU A 23 -5.22 12.37 0.86
CA LEU A 23 -5.62 11.50 -0.24
C LEU A 23 -7.03 11.00 -0.07
N GLU A 24 -7.44 10.66 1.15
CA GLU A 24 -8.81 10.21 1.41
C GLU A 24 -9.81 11.33 1.17
N LEU A 25 -9.47 12.56 1.52
CA LEU A 25 -10.33 13.71 1.25
C LEU A 25 -10.48 13.96 -0.26
N LEU A 26 -9.48 13.57 -1.06
CA LEU A 26 -9.53 13.67 -2.51
C LEU A 26 -10.24 12.47 -3.16
N GLY A 27 -10.74 11.53 -2.36
CA GLY A 27 -11.47 10.40 -2.87
C GLY A 27 -10.63 9.14 -3.12
N PHE A 28 -9.42 9.08 -2.58
CA PHE A 28 -8.55 7.90 -2.71
C PHE A 28 -8.45 7.16 -1.38
N PRO A 29 -9.20 6.06 -1.18
CA PRO A 29 -8.99 5.24 0.01
C PRO A 29 -7.53 4.82 0.08
N THR A 30 -6.88 5.11 1.21
CA THR A 30 -5.42 5.02 1.32
C THR A 30 -4.98 4.01 2.37
N TYR A 31 -4.14 3.07 1.95
CA TYR A 31 -3.52 2.12 2.87
C TYR A 31 -2.35 2.77 3.60
N HIS A 32 -2.29 2.57 4.92
CA HIS A 32 -1.25 3.10 5.79
C HIS A 32 -0.98 2.05 6.85
N MET A 33 0.16 2.12 7.52
CA MET A 33 0.48 1.15 8.59
C MET A 33 -0.66 1.01 9.61
N PHE A 34 -1.40 2.08 9.86
CA PHE A 34 -2.54 2.04 10.80
C PHE A 34 -3.60 1.01 10.39
N GLU A 35 -3.71 0.68 9.12
CA GLU A 35 -4.69 -0.31 8.67
C GLU A 35 -4.41 -1.70 9.21
N ILE A 36 -3.15 -2.02 9.48
CA ILE A 36 -2.79 -3.32 10.03
C ILE A 36 -3.40 -3.50 11.41
N PHE A 37 -3.48 -2.43 12.20
CA PHE A 37 -4.08 -2.49 13.51
C PHE A 37 -5.58 -2.76 13.45
N ASN A 38 -6.25 -2.29 12.41
CA ASN A 38 -7.68 -2.48 12.19
C ASN A 38 -7.99 -3.76 11.42
N ARG A 39 -7.01 -4.32 10.74
CA ARG A 39 -7.16 -5.51 9.90
C ARG A 39 -6.05 -6.51 10.24
N PRO A 40 -6.15 -7.21 11.38
CA PRO A 40 -5.07 -8.09 11.83
C PRO A 40 -4.66 -9.18 10.85
N ALA A 41 -5.60 -9.64 10.01
CA ALA A 41 -5.28 -10.64 8.99
C ALA A 41 -4.26 -10.13 7.97
N ASP A 42 -4.14 -8.81 7.79
CA ASP A 42 -3.17 -8.25 6.86
C ASP A 42 -1.74 -8.51 7.29
N ALA A 43 -1.48 -8.64 8.58
CA ALA A 43 -0.14 -8.96 9.05
C ALA A 43 0.38 -10.27 8.45
N SER A 44 -0.48 -11.29 8.37
CA SER A 44 -0.11 -12.56 7.75
C SER A 44 0.15 -12.41 6.27
N LEU A 45 -0.66 -11.58 5.59
CA LEU A 45 -0.46 -11.31 4.16
C LEU A 45 0.88 -10.61 3.92
N TRP A 46 1.22 -9.62 4.74
CA TRP A 46 2.50 -8.93 4.61
C TRP A 46 3.69 -9.85 4.86
N LEU A 47 3.58 -10.76 5.82
CA LEU A 47 4.63 -11.75 6.03
C LEU A 47 4.84 -12.63 4.81
N ARG A 48 3.75 -13.00 4.13
CA ARG A 48 3.83 -13.78 2.90
C ARG A 48 4.41 -12.96 1.75
N VAL A 49 4.13 -11.67 1.69
CA VAL A 49 4.75 -10.79 0.69
C VAL A 49 6.27 -10.87 0.81
N ASP A 50 6.78 -10.87 2.03
CA ASP A 50 8.21 -10.97 2.26
C ASP A 50 8.77 -12.34 1.88
N SER A 51 8.10 -13.41 2.29
CA SER A 51 8.61 -14.77 2.15
C SER A 51 8.29 -15.43 0.81
N GLU A 52 7.35 -14.89 0.04
CA GLU A 52 6.88 -15.46 -1.22
C GLU A 52 6.95 -14.45 -2.36
N PRO A 53 8.15 -14.09 -2.83
CA PRO A 53 8.29 -13.06 -3.88
C PRO A 53 7.48 -13.38 -5.14
N GLU A 54 7.34 -14.66 -5.47
CA GLU A 54 6.62 -15.10 -6.66
C GLU A 54 5.11 -14.82 -6.58
N ASN A 55 4.58 -14.64 -5.38
CA ASN A 55 3.14 -14.41 -5.16
C ASN A 55 2.80 -12.96 -4.83
N ARG A 56 3.76 -12.05 -4.90
CA ARG A 56 3.55 -10.66 -4.46
C ARG A 56 2.40 -9.96 -5.19
N LYS A 57 2.26 -10.18 -6.49
CA LYS A 57 1.17 -9.55 -7.24
C LYS A 57 -0.19 -9.95 -6.67
N ILE A 58 -0.40 -11.23 -6.45
CA ILE A 58 -1.65 -11.74 -5.91
C ILE A 58 -1.88 -11.24 -4.49
N LEU A 59 -0.83 -11.24 -3.68
CA LEU A 59 -0.93 -10.77 -2.29
C LEU A 59 -1.26 -9.29 -2.22
N PHE A 60 -0.63 -8.47 -3.06
CA PHE A 60 -0.95 -7.05 -3.13
C PHE A 60 -2.39 -6.81 -3.58
N ASP A 61 -2.89 -7.60 -4.54
CA ASP A 61 -4.29 -7.50 -4.97
C ASP A 61 -5.23 -7.75 -3.80
N GLN A 62 -4.89 -8.66 -2.90
CA GLN A 62 -5.71 -8.93 -1.71
C GLN A 62 -5.60 -7.82 -0.69
N ILE A 63 -4.39 -7.37 -0.40
CA ILE A 63 -4.16 -6.33 0.62
C ILE A 63 -4.83 -5.02 0.22
N PHE A 64 -4.69 -4.63 -1.04
CA PHE A 64 -5.15 -3.34 -1.51
C PHE A 64 -6.52 -3.37 -2.20
N ALA A 65 -7.28 -4.45 -2.03
CA ALA A 65 -8.54 -4.63 -2.74
C ALA A 65 -9.52 -3.47 -2.59
N SER A 66 -9.54 -2.82 -1.43
CA SER A 66 -10.44 -1.70 -1.14
C SER A 66 -9.73 -0.35 -1.15
N TYR A 67 -8.52 -0.28 -1.68
CA TYR A 67 -7.69 0.93 -1.63
C TYR A 67 -7.26 1.37 -3.01
N GLU A 68 -7.05 2.66 -3.16
CA GLU A 68 -6.57 3.26 -4.43
C GLU A 68 -5.22 3.96 -4.25
N ALA A 69 -4.71 4.02 -3.02
CA ALA A 69 -3.41 4.59 -2.72
C ALA A 69 -2.77 3.85 -1.56
N THR A 70 -1.49 3.94 -1.45
CA THR A 70 -0.77 3.41 -0.29
C THR A 70 0.36 4.36 0.10
N VAL A 71 0.60 4.47 1.39
CA VAL A 71 1.68 5.29 1.96
C VAL A 71 2.28 4.53 3.15
N ASP A 72 3.48 4.95 3.58
CA ASP A 72 4.09 4.45 4.80
C ASP A 72 4.52 2.99 4.70
N LEU A 73 4.97 2.44 5.82
CA LEU A 73 5.31 1.03 5.93
C LEU A 73 4.01 0.21 6.01
N PRO A 74 4.03 -1.06 5.61
CA PRO A 74 5.18 -1.75 5.03
C PRO A 74 5.34 -1.55 3.52
N SER A 75 4.44 -0.78 2.88
CA SER A 75 4.44 -0.61 1.43
C SER A 75 5.77 -0.10 0.88
N ILE A 76 6.40 0.85 1.59
CA ILE A 76 7.68 1.44 1.15
C ILE A 76 8.75 0.37 0.93
N LEU A 77 8.74 -0.70 1.72
CA LEU A 77 9.75 -1.75 1.61
C LEU A 77 9.69 -2.49 0.26
N TYR A 78 8.55 -2.43 -0.41
CA TYR A 78 8.32 -3.16 -1.66
C TYR A 78 8.08 -2.21 -2.82
N TRP A 79 8.71 -1.04 -2.79
CA TRP A 79 8.45 0.03 -3.75
C TRP A 79 8.69 -0.40 -5.21
N ARG A 80 9.71 -1.24 -5.45
CA ARG A 80 10.01 -1.69 -6.81
C ARG A 80 8.89 -2.53 -7.38
N ASP A 81 8.36 -3.46 -6.59
CA ASP A 81 7.26 -4.31 -7.01
C ASP A 81 5.98 -3.49 -7.19
N LEU A 82 5.74 -2.53 -6.29
CA LEU A 82 4.54 -1.69 -6.39
C LEU A 82 4.55 -0.84 -7.65
N ILE A 83 5.68 -0.26 -7.99
CA ILE A 83 5.81 0.50 -9.23
C ILE A 83 5.60 -0.42 -10.44
N LYS A 84 6.20 -1.59 -10.42
CA LYS A 84 6.08 -2.56 -11.51
C LYS A 84 4.63 -2.97 -11.76
N TYR A 85 3.89 -3.23 -10.68
CA TYR A 85 2.52 -3.71 -10.79
C TYR A 85 1.50 -2.58 -10.97
N ASN A 86 1.88 -1.33 -10.76
CA ASN A 86 1.02 -0.17 -10.89
C ASN A 86 1.69 0.90 -11.75
N PRO A 87 1.96 0.61 -13.03
CA PRO A 87 2.79 1.49 -13.88
C PRO A 87 2.19 2.87 -14.12
N ASN A 88 0.89 3.03 -13.93
CA ASN A 88 0.22 4.30 -14.15
C ASN A 88 0.02 5.11 -12.87
N ALA A 89 0.48 4.60 -11.72
CA ALA A 89 0.30 5.29 -10.46
C ALA A 89 1.20 6.51 -10.38
N LYS A 90 0.72 7.53 -9.70
CA LYS A 90 1.54 8.69 -9.36
C LYS A 90 2.35 8.41 -8.11
N ILE A 91 3.56 8.88 -8.09
CA ILE A 91 4.51 8.66 -6.99
C ILE A 91 4.72 9.93 -6.19
#